data_5c43aa6c2af9a673ec840573117975dc
#
_entry.id   5c43aa6c2af9a673ec840573117975dc
#
_cell.length_a   1.000
_cell.length_b   1.000
_cell.length_c   1.000
_cell.angle_alpha   90.00
_cell.angle_beta   90.00
_cell.angle_gamma   90.00
#
_symmetry.space_group_name_H-M   'P 1'
#
loop_
_entity.id
_entity.type
_entity.pdbx_description
1 polymer ?
#
loop_
_entity_poly.entity_id
_entity_poly.type
_entity_poly.pdbx_seq_one_letter_code
_entity_poly.pdbx_strand_id
1 'polypeptide(L)'
;IFPTKDALLLEYVKYMFQNQFDMANQFLGDKAFPALIYAVETSIQLAVTEMKETLRSIYVEAYSAEGSLNYIIHHTAMEVQKLFGQYFPEANSESDFYERVIGSSGMMRGYMVVPCDLYFTLEKKIQRFLEMSLTSYRVPLEEQKKAIGVVLQMDLKTTAEGAIQSLTTKLRSHFTVDPAI
;
A
#
# COMPACT_ATOMS: atom_id res chain seq x y z
N ILE A 1 2.08 13.90 -23.40
CA ILE A 1 0.71 14.34 -23.10
C ILE A 1 -0.13 13.06 -22.96
N PHE A 2 -0.82 12.90 -21.83
CA PHE A 2 -1.67 11.73 -21.57
C PHE A 2 -3.01 11.89 -22.29
N PRO A 3 -3.49 10.88 -23.03
CA PRO A 3 -4.71 10.99 -23.84
C PRO A 3 -5.99 11.08 -22.97
N THR A 4 -5.98 10.53 -21.74
CA THR A 4 -7.13 10.51 -20.83
C THR A 4 -6.68 10.70 -19.38
N LYS A 5 -7.65 11.07 -18.50
CA LYS A 5 -7.45 11.12 -17.04
C LYS A 5 -7.04 9.75 -16.49
N ASP A 6 -7.65 8.68 -16.99
CA ASP A 6 -7.36 7.31 -16.56
C ASP A 6 -5.94 6.86 -16.93
N ALA A 7 -5.46 7.26 -18.10
CA ALA A 7 -4.07 7.00 -18.50
C ALA A 7 -3.08 7.73 -17.59
N LEU A 8 -3.35 8.97 -17.20
CA LEU A 8 -2.54 9.71 -16.25
C LEU A 8 -2.58 9.06 -14.86
N LEU A 9 -3.77 8.65 -14.40
CA LEU A 9 -3.93 7.96 -13.12
C LEU A 9 -3.15 6.64 -13.11
N LEU A 10 -3.24 5.85 -14.16
CA LEU A 10 -2.50 4.59 -14.28
C LEU A 10 -0.98 4.80 -14.20
N GLU A 11 -0.43 5.79 -14.89
CA GLU A 11 1.01 6.08 -14.82
C GLU A 11 1.41 6.56 -13.43
N TYR A 12 0.58 7.37 -12.78
CA TYR A 12 0.80 7.78 -11.40
C TYR A 12 0.82 6.56 -10.44
N VAL A 13 -0.14 5.64 -10.60
CA VAL A 13 -0.24 4.42 -9.81
C VAL A 13 0.97 3.51 -10.04
N LYS A 14 1.38 3.27 -11.29
CA LYS A 14 2.58 2.50 -11.60
C LYS A 14 3.79 3.06 -10.87
N TYR A 15 3.95 4.36 -10.92
CA TYR A 15 5.05 5.03 -10.26
C TYR A 15 5.01 4.91 -8.74
N MET A 16 3.82 5.03 -8.12
CA MET A 16 3.63 4.85 -6.69
C MET A 16 3.99 3.45 -6.24
N PHE A 17 3.53 2.44 -6.98
CA PHE A 17 3.64 1.05 -6.59
C PHE A 17 5.00 0.41 -6.93
N GLN A 18 5.69 0.93 -7.93
CA GLN A 18 6.92 0.33 -8.45
C GLN A 18 8.05 0.17 -7.42
N ASN A 19 8.06 0.99 -6.35
CA ASN A 19 9.10 0.98 -5.33
C ASN A 19 8.54 0.87 -3.90
N GLN A 20 7.30 0.48 -3.76
CA GLN A 20 6.53 0.59 -2.53
C GLN A 20 7.12 -0.30 -1.42
N PHE A 21 7.22 -1.60 -1.64
CA PHE A 21 7.76 -2.52 -0.65
C PHE A 21 9.28 -2.37 -0.45
N ASP A 22 10.00 -1.95 -1.48
CA ASP A 22 11.43 -1.66 -1.39
C ASP A 22 11.72 -0.49 -0.46
N MET A 23 10.88 0.56 -0.48
CA MET A 23 11.02 1.70 0.44
C MET A 23 10.78 1.27 1.89
N ALA A 24 9.75 0.47 2.16
CA ALA A 24 9.48 -0.07 3.48
C ALA A 24 10.65 -0.94 3.96
N ASN A 25 11.16 -1.81 3.11
CA ASN A 25 12.31 -2.68 3.42
C ASN A 25 13.58 -1.88 3.73
N GLN A 26 13.91 -0.87 2.93
CA GLN A 26 15.05 0.01 3.18
C GLN A 26 14.91 0.81 4.49
N PHE A 27 13.70 1.30 4.78
CA PHE A 27 13.42 2.02 6.02
C PHE A 27 13.61 1.14 7.27
N LEU A 28 13.22 -0.13 7.19
CA LEU A 28 13.29 -1.08 8.30
C LEU A 28 14.70 -1.66 8.49
N GLY A 29 15.51 -1.76 7.43
CA GLY A 29 16.86 -2.35 7.47
C GLY A 29 16.87 -3.74 8.11
N ASP A 30 17.80 -3.97 9.05
CA ASP A 30 17.96 -5.27 9.73
C ASP A 30 16.77 -5.72 10.60
N LYS A 31 15.82 -4.84 10.83
CA LYS A 31 14.57 -5.14 11.56
C LYS A 31 13.46 -5.69 10.66
N ALA A 32 13.70 -5.70 9.35
CA ALA A 32 12.70 -6.12 8.38
C ALA A 32 12.38 -7.62 8.49
N PHE A 33 11.09 -7.94 8.49
CA PHE A 33 10.57 -9.28 8.26
C PHE A 33 9.26 -9.18 7.46
N PRO A 34 8.84 -10.23 6.73
CA PRO A 34 7.78 -10.12 5.74
C PRO A 34 6.51 -9.43 6.22
N ALA A 35 5.97 -9.83 7.36
CA ALA A 35 4.76 -9.24 7.91
C ALA A 35 4.93 -7.75 8.28
N LEU A 36 6.11 -7.34 8.75
CA LEU A 36 6.38 -5.95 9.08
C LEU A 36 6.54 -5.08 7.84
N ILE A 37 7.21 -5.57 6.80
CA ILE A 37 7.33 -4.86 5.51
C ILE A 37 5.93 -4.56 4.95
N TYR A 38 5.07 -5.58 4.89
CA TYR A 38 3.68 -5.42 4.45
C TYR A 38 2.90 -4.44 5.34
N ALA A 39 3.03 -4.59 6.66
CA ALA A 39 2.32 -3.76 7.63
C ALA A 39 2.71 -2.28 7.53
N VAL A 40 4.00 -1.97 7.43
CA VAL A 40 4.50 -0.58 7.27
C VAL A 40 3.97 0.03 5.98
N GLU A 41 4.12 -0.69 4.87
CA GLU A 41 3.69 -0.20 3.57
C GLU A 41 2.19 0.13 3.53
N THR A 42 1.35 -0.82 3.91
CA THR A 42 -0.10 -0.63 3.88
C THR A 42 -0.59 0.42 4.88
N SER A 43 0.10 0.56 6.01
CA SER A 43 -0.19 1.60 7.01
C SER A 43 0.15 3.00 6.52
N ILE A 44 1.24 3.17 5.75
CA ILE A 44 1.58 4.44 5.11
C ILE A 44 0.48 4.85 4.13
N GLN A 45 -0.04 3.92 3.31
CA GLN A 45 -1.14 4.23 2.40
C GLN A 45 -2.39 4.72 3.14
N LEU A 46 -2.79 4.02 4.21
CA LEU A 46 -3.93 4.44 5.02
C LEU A 46 -3.69 5.80 5.70
N ALA A 47 -2.49 6.04 6.22
CA ALA A 47 -2.12 7.32 6.83
C ALA A 47 -2.15 8.47 5.82
N VAL A 48 -1.64 8.26 4.60
CA VAL A 48 -1.67 9.26 3.52
C VAL A 48 -3.11 9.69 3.19
N THR A 49 -4.06 8.75 3.17
CA THR A 49 -5.47 9.07 2.90
C THR A 49 -6.14 9.89 4.00
N GLU A 50 -5.57 9.91 5.20
CA GLU A 50 -6.05 10.74 6.31
C GLU A 50 -5.43 12.15 6.35
N MET A 51 -4.36 12.41 5.57
CA MET A 51 -3.71 13.72 5.58
C MET A 51 -4.54 14.81 4.90
N LYS A 52 -5.19 14.47 3.76
CA LYS A 52 -6.01 15.42 2.97
C LYS A 52 -7.08 14.66 2.19
N GLU A 53 -8.25 15.27 2.08
CA GLU A 53 -9.36 14.74 1.28
C GLU A 53 -8.99 14.52 -0.19
N THR A 54 -8.18 15.40 -0.77
CA THR A 54 -7.70 15.24 -2.15
C THR A 54 -6.83 14.00 -2.33
N LEU A 55 -5.96 13.68 -1.36
CA LEU A 55 -5.15 12.47 -1.38
C LEU A 55 -6.04 11.24 -1.24
N ARG A 56 -7.00 11.26 -0.31
CA ARG A 56 -8.01 10.18 -0.18
C ARG A 56 -8.73 9.93 -1.50
N SER A 57 -9.21 10.98 -2.15
CA SER A 57 -9.93 10.85 -3.43
C SER A 57 -9.06 10.22 -4.53
N ILE A 58 -7.79 10.59 -4.63
CA ILE A 58 -6.84 10.00 -5.60
C ILE A 58 -6.62 8.51 -5.32
N TYR A 59 -6.37 8.13 -4.06
CA TYR A 59 -6.17 6.72 -3.69
C TYR A 59 -7.44 5.88 -3.91
N VAL A 60 -8.61 6.39 -3.49
CA VAL A 60 -9.89 5.70 -3.71
C VAL A 60 -10.18 5.51 -5.20
N GLU A 61 -9.87 6.50 -6.03
CA GLU A 61 -10.02 6.39 -7.48
C GLU A 61 -9.03 5.38 -8.07
N ALA A 62 -7.77 5.36 -7.60
CA ALA A 62 -6.77 4.38 -8.02
C ALA A 62 -7.23 2.93 -7.74
N TYR A 63 -7.87 2.69 -6.61
CA TYR A 63 -8.43 1.39 -6.24
C TYR A 63 -9.85 1.13 -6.82
N SER A 64 -10.35 1.98 -7.71
CA SER A 64 -11.70 1.87 -8.29
C SER A 64 -11.68 1.83 -9.82
N ALA A 65 -10.79 2.58 -10.46
CA ALA A 65 -10.68 2.61 -11.90
C ALA A 65 -10.07 1.30 -12.43
N GLU A 66 -10.70 0.69 -13.44
CA GLU A 66 -10.37 -0.66 -13.93
C GLU A 66 -8.88 -0.84 -14.23
N GLY A 67 -8.28 0.07 -15.00
CA GLY A 67 -6.89 -0.06 -15.43
C GLY A 67 -5.89 0.02 -14.25
N SER A 68 -6.08 0.97 -13.33
CA SER A 68 -5.21 1.12 -12.16
C SER A 68 -5.45 0.01 -11.13
N LEU A 69 -6.68 -0.41 -10.89
CA LEU A 69 -7.00 -1.51 -9.99
C LEU A 69 -6.38 -2.83 -10.48
N ASN A 70 -6.50 -3.14 -11.78
CA ASN A 70 -5.87 -4.33 -12.36
C ASN A 70 -4.34 -4.30 -12.17
N TYR A 71 -3.71 -3.15 -12.41
CA TYR A 71 -2.28 -3.02 -12.16
C TYR A 71 -1.92 -3.24 -10.70
N ILE A 72 -2.67 -2.61 -9.76
CA ILE A 72 -2.46 -2.76 -8.31
C ILE A 72 -2.56 -4.23 -7.92
N ILE A 73 -3.61 -4.94 -8.36
CA ILE A 73 -3.82 -6.34 -8.00
C ILE A 73 -2.67 -7.21 -8.49
N HIS A 74 -2.30 -7.11 -9.76
CA HIS A 74 -1.22 -7.92 -10.32
C HIS A 74 0.14 -7.62 -9.69
N HIS A 75 0.48 -6.35 -9.56
CA HIS A 75 1.74 -5.94 -8.94
C HIS A 75 1.83 -6.39 -7.47
N THR A 76 0.77 -6.14 -6.70
CA THR A 76 0.72 -6.55 -5.28
C THR A 76 0.74 -8.07 -5.14
N ALA A 77 0.10 -8.84 -6.04
CA ALA A 77 0.12 -10.30 -5.99
C ALA A 77 1.55 -10.86 -6.10
N MET A 78 2.36 -10.33 -7.02
CA MET A 78 3.77 -10.71 -7.14
C MET A 78 4.57 -10.37 -5.88
N GLU A 79 4.35 -9.21 -5.29
CA GLU A 79 5.08 -8.79 -4.09
C GLU A 79 4.67 -9.58 -2.84
N VAL A 80 3.37 -9.78 -2.61
CA VAL A 80 2.91 -10.57 -1.45
C VAL A 80 3.24 -12.06 -1.60
N GLN A 81 3.35 -12.59 -2.83
CA GLN A 81 3.88 -13.93 -3.06
C GLN A 81 5.31 -14.06 -2.56
N LYS A 82 6.18 -13.08 -2.86
CA LYS A 82 7.56 -13.07 -2.35
C LYS A 82 7.60 -13.01 -0.82
N LEU A 83 6.72 -12.20 -0.21
CA LEU A 83 6.69 -12.02 1.25
C LEU A 83 6.11 -13.24 1.97
N PHE A 84 5.03 -13.82 1.46
CA PHE A 84 4.20 -14.79 2.20
C PHE A 84 4.13 -16.17 1.57
N GLY A 85 4.80 -16.42 0.44
CA GLY A 85 4.79 -17.72 -0.24
C GLY A 85 5.18 -18.89 0.66
N GLN A 86 6.05 -18.67 1.63
CA GLN A 86 6.45 -19.67 2.61
C GLN A 86 5.30 -20.21 3.48
N TYR A 87 4.20 -19.47 3.64
CA TYR A 87 3.03 -19.92 4.40
C TYR A 87 2.02 -20.71 3.55
N PHE A 88 2.34 -20.92 2.26
CA PHE A 88 1.49 -21.64 1.30
C PHE A 88 2.26 -22.76 0.59
N PRO A 89 2.75 -23.79 1.30
CA PRO A 89 3.56 -24.83 0.68
C PRO A 89 2.80 -25.65 -0.38
N GLU A 90 1.46 -25.70 -0.30
CA GLU A 90 0.60 -26.48 -1.19
C GLU A 90 0.11 -25.67 -2.42
N ALA A 91 0.12 -24.35 -2.31
CA ALA A 91 -0.50 -23.42 -3.27
C ALA A 91 0.34 -22.15 -3.35
N ASN A 92 1.51 -22.22 -3.98
CA ASN A 92 2.41 -21.08 -4.14
C ASN A 92 2.41 -20.62 -5.61
N SER A 93 1.23 -20.56 -6.24
CA SER A 93 1.08 -20.02 -7.58
C SER A 93 0.75 -18.52 -7.52
N GLU A 94 1.10 -17.80 -8.57
CA GLU A 94 0.70 -16.39 -8.74
C GLU A 94 -0.83 -16.24 -8.66
N SER A 95 -1.58 -17.22 -9.18
CA SER A 95 -3.05 -17.23 -9.14
C SER A 95 -3.61 -17.24 -7.72
N ASP A 96 -3.01 -18.02 -6.80
CA ASP A 96 -3.47 -18.08 -5.41
C ASP A 96 -3.31 -16.72 -4.71
N PHE A 97 -2.24 -16.02 -4.99
CA PHE A 97 -2.00 -14.69 -4.45
C PHE A 97 -2.85 -13.62 -5.12
N TYR A 98 -3.08 -13.74 -6.43
CA TYR A 98 -3.98 -12.85 -7.17
C TYR A 98 -5.38 -12.82 -6.56
N GLU A 99 -5.99 -13.98 -6.32
CA GLU A 99 -7.32 -14.10 -5.70
C GLU A 99 -7.37 -13.45 -4.31
N ARG A 100 -6.33 -13.63 -3.48
CA ARG A 100 -6.25 -13.02 -2.14
C ARG A 100 -6.09 -11.53 -2.20
N VAL A 101 -5.33 -11.03 -3.17
CA VAL A 101 -5.10 -9.59 -3.37
C VAL A 101 -6.36 -8.89 -3.87
N ILE A 102 -7.23 -9.55 -4.63
CA ILE A 102 -8.56 -8.99 -4.94
C ILE A 102 -9.29 -8.65 -3.62
N GLY A 103 -9.30 -9.57 -2.67
CA GLY A 103 -9.93 -9.35 -1.36
C GLY A 103 -9.25 -8.25 -0.55
N SER A 104 -7.92 -8.28 -0.41
CA SER A 104 -7.18 -7.30 0.38
C SER A 104 -7.20 -5.90 -0.25
N SER A 105 -7.22 -5.79 -1.58
CA SER A 105 -7.41 -4.52 -2.29
C SER A 105 -8.81 -3.94 -2.06
N GLY A 106 -9.84 -4.79 -2.05
CA GLY A 106 -11.20 -4.38 -1.70
C GLY A 106 -11.31 -3.89 -0.26
N MET A 107 -10.67 -4.58 0.70
CA MET A 107 -10.57 -4.14 2.09
C MET A 107 -9.83 -2.79 2.18
N MET A 108 -8.69 -2.65 1.53
CA MET A 108 -7.90 -1.42 1.52
C MET A 108 -8.75 -0.24 1.04
N ARG A 109 -9.41 -0.38 -0.11
CA ARG A 109 -10.32 0.65 -0.62
C ARG A 109 -11.43 0.98 0.37
N GLY A 110 -12.06 -0.04 0.98
CA GLY A 110 -13.11 0.15 1.98
C GLY A 110 -12.65 1.00 3.16
N TYR A 111 -11.45 0.74 3.68
CA TYR A 111 -10.87 1.53 4.77
C TYR A 111 -10.44 2.94 4.33
N MET A 112 -10.01 3.13 3.08
CA MET A 112 -9.66 4.46 2.55
C MET A 112 -10.88 5.37 2.37
N VAL A 113 -12.02 4.82 1.97
CA VAL A 113 -13.27 5.59 1.73
C VAL A 113 -13.82 6.20 3.02
N VAL A 114 -13.70 5.50 4.14
CA VAL A 114 -14.25 5.95 5.43
C VAL A 114 -13.20 6.79 6.17
N PRO A 115 -13.38 8.11 6.33
CA PRO A 115 -12.45 8.95 7.08
C PRO A 115 -12.41 8.55 8.56
N CYS A 116 -11.26 8.78 9.18
CA CYS A 116 -11.14 8.66 10.63
C CYS A 116 -11.97 9.71 11.35
N ASP A 117 -12.45 9.36 12.55
CA ASP A 117 -13.16 10.23 13.47
C ASP A 117 -12.73 9.97 14.93
N LEU A 118 -13.46 10.57 15.87
CA LEU A 118 -13.19 10.42 17.30
C LEU A 118 -13.31 8.96 17.80
N TYR A 119 -14.16 8.15 17.17
CA TYR A 119 -14.44 6.76 17.56
C TYR A 119 -13.68 5.73 16.74
N PHE A 120 -13.34 6.08 15.50
CA PHE A 120 -12.61 5.26 14.57
C PHE A 120 -11.30 5.96 14.16
N THR A 121 -10.29 5.83 15.03
CA THR A 121 -8.98 6.48 14.85
C THR A 121 -8.13 5.77 13.77
N LEU A 122 -7.06 6.43 13.33
CA LEU A 122 -6.11 5.86 12.37
C LEU A 122 -5.49 4.56 12.88
N GLU A 123 -5.15 4.50 14.17
CA GLU A 123 -4.59 3.30 14.79
C GLU A 123 -5.58 2.12 14.73
N LYS A 124 -6.86 2.36 15.05
CA LYS A 124 -7.91 1.34 14.93
C LYS A 124 -8.10 0.89 13.48
N LYS A 125 -8.11 1.84 12.55
CA LYS A 125 -8.21 1.56 11.11
C LYS A 125 -7.09 0.63 10.64
N ILE A 126 -5.85 0.97 10.96
CA ILE A 126 -4.66 0.21 10.61
C ILE A 126 -4.69 -1.16 11.27
N GLN A 127 -4.94 -1.21 12.58
CA GLN A 127 -4.99 -2.47 13.30
C GLN A 127 -5.99 -3.44 12.67
N ARG A 128 -7.23 -2.99 12.40
CA ARG A 128 -8.28 -3.85 11.83
C ARG A 128 -7.95 -4.31 10.42
N PHE A 129 -7.43 -3.41 9.59
CA PHE A 129 -6.98 -3.79 8.25
C PHE A 129 -5.89 -4.86 8.31
N LEU A 130 -4.87 -4.68 9.14
CA LEU A 130 -3.74 -5.60 9.26
C LEU A 130 -4.16 -6.96 9.85
N GLU A 131 -5.01 -7.00 10.87
CA GLU A 131 -5.54 -8.25 11.43
C GLU A 131 -6.25 -9.08 10.36
N MET A 132 -7.07 -8.45 9.52
CA MET A 132 -7.81 -9.15 8.47
C MET A 132 -6.91 -9.56 7.30
N SER A 133 -6.07 -8.66 6.81
CA SER A 133 -5.22 -8.92 5.64
C SER A 133 -4.11 -9.93 5.93
N LEU A 134 -3.39 -9.80 7.05
CA LEU A 134 -2.33 -10.74 7.44
C LEU A 134 -2.91 -12.15 7.71
N THR A 135 -4.12 -12.24 8.28
CA THR A 135 -4.82 -13.50 8.45
C THR A 135 -5.14 -14.14 7.09
N SER A 136 -5.58 -13.37 6.10
CA SER A 136 -5.85 -13.88 4.75
C SER A 136 -4.59 -14.44 4.08
N TYR A 137 -3.42 -13.93 4.43
CA TYR A 137 -2.11 -14.41 3.98
C TYR A 137 -1.51 -15.50 4.88
N ARG A 138 -2.28 -16.08 5.81
CA ARG A 138 -1.86 -17.14 6.73
C ARG A 138 -0.62 -16.79 7.56
N VAL A 139 -0.36 -15.52 7.79
CA VAL A 139 0.74 -15.08 8.66
C VAL A 139 0.48 -15.60 10.08
N PRO A 140 1.46 -16.22 10.76
CA PRO A 140 1.30 -16.68 12.13
C PRO A 140 0.88 -15.57 13.08
N LEU A 141 -0.05 -15.85 14.01
CA LEU A 141 -0.63 -14.85 14.91
C LEU A 141 0.42 -14.05 15.69
N GLU A 142 1.50 -14.69 16.13
CA GLU A 142 2.58 -14.00 16.86
C GLU A 142 3.35 -13.02 15.97
N GLU A 143 3.54 -13.36 14.69
CA GLU A 143 4.14 -12.44 13.73
C GLU A 143 3.20 -11.26 13.40
N GLN A 144 1.89 -11.53 13.28
CA GLN A 144 0.89 -10.46 13.11
C GLN A 144 0.95 -9.48 14.29
N LYS A 145 0.88 -9.98 15.53
CA LYS A 145 0.93 -9.14 16.75
C LYS A 145 2.22 -8.32 16.81
N LYS A 146 3.37 -8.94 16.47
CA LYS A 146 4.66 -8.26 16.43
C LYS A 146 4.68 -7.13 15.41
N ALA A 147 4.24 -7.40 14.17
CA ALA A 147 4.20 -6.40 13.10
C ALA A 147 3.26 -5.23 13.45
N ILE A 148 2.04 -5.54 13.89
CA ILE A 148 1.04 -4.54 14.28
C ILE A 148 1.56 -3.71 15.47
N GLY A 149 2.14 -4.34 16.49
CA GLY A 149 2.69 -3.65 17.64
C GLY A 149 3.80 -2.65 17.28
N VAL A 150 4.67 -2.99 16.33
CA VAL A 150 5.71 -2.07 15.82
C VAL A 150 5.08 -0.90 15.10
N VAL A 151 4.16 -1.15 14.17
CA VAL A 151 3.52 -0.10 13.36
C VAL A 151 2.74 0.88 14.23
N LEU A 152 2.01 0.42 15.24
CA LEU A 152 1.25 1.29 16.14
C LEU A 152 2.12 2.18 17.04
N GLN A 153 3.42 1.89 17.15
CA GLN A 153 4.40 2.74 17.87
C GLN A 153 5.13 3.71 16.94
N MET A 154 4.95 3.61 15.61
CA MET A 154 5.58 4.51 14.65
C MET A 154 4.88 5.87 14.60
N ASP A 155 5.63 6.92 14.33
CA ASP A 155 5.07 8.20 13.91
C ASP A 155 4.63 8.11 12.43
N LEU A 156 3.44 7.54 12.25
CA LEU A 156 2.87 7.31 10.92
C LEU A 156 2.57 8.62 10.18
N LYS A 157 2.29 9.70 10.90
CA LYS A 157 2.04 11.01 10.28
C LYS A 157 3.31 11.52 9.60
N THR A 158 4.40 11.64 10.35
CA THR A 158 5.69 12.08 9.80
C THR A 158 6.18 11.14 8.70
N THR A 159 5.97 9.82 8.86
CA THR A 159 6.34 8.83 7.83
C THR A 159 5.53 9.04 6.54
N ALA A 160 4.24 9.26 6.62
CA ALA A 160 3.36 9.53 5.48
C ALA A 160 3.72 10.88 4.79
N GLU A 161 4.02 11.92 5.57
CA GLU A 161 4.50 13.20 5.05
C GLU A 161 5.79 13.03 4.24
N GLY A 162 6.74 12.29 4.77
CA GLY A 162 8.01 11.96 4.07
C GLY A 162 7.78 11.16 2.79
N ALA A 163 6.88 10.19 2.80
CA ALA A 163 6.51 9.40 1.62
C ALA A 163 5.93 10.29 0.51
N ILE A 164 5.01 11.20 0.85
CA ILE A 164 4.42 12.15 -0.11
C ILE A 164 5.46 13.13 -0.65
N GLN A 165 6.36 13.64 0.18
CA GLN A 165 7.44 14.52 -0.28
C GLN A 165 8.38 13.80 -1.26
N SER A 166 8.79 12.58 -0.93
CA SER A 166 9.61 11.74 -1.80
C SER A 166 8.93 11.47 -3.15
N LEU A 167 7.66 11.07 -3.12
CA LEU A 167 6.85 10.84 -4.31
C LEU A 167 6.74 12.11 -5.17
N THR A 168 6.43 13.25 -4.55
CA THR A 168 6.29 14.54 -5.27
C THR A 168 7.61 14.96 -5.93
N THR A 169 8.73 14.80 -5.24
CA THR A 169 10.06 15.15 -5.77
C THR A 169 10.40 14.28 -6.98
N LYS A 170 10.18 13.00 -6.86
CA LYS A 170 10.43 12.04 -7.95
C LYS A 170 9.51 12.27 -9.15
N LEU A 171 8.21 12.56 -8.92
CA LEU A 171 7.28 12.90 -10.00
C LEU A 171 7.71 14.18 -10.73
N ARG A 172 8.12 15.20 -10.01
CA ARG A 172 8.63 16.43 -10.63
C ARG A 172 9.84 16.17 -11.52
N SER A 173 10.80 15.36 -11.08
CA SER A 173 11.97 15.00 -11.90
C SER A 173 11.61 14.16 -13.12
N HIS A 174 10.57 13.33 -13.03
CA HIS A 174 10.11 12.48 -14.13
C HIS A 174 9.28 13.24 -15.18
N PHE A 175 8.52 14.25 -14.76
CA PHE A 175 7.65 15.05 -15.63
C PHE A 175 8.23 16.43 -15.98
N THR A 176 9.44 16.82 -15.52
CA THR A 176 10.16 17.96 -16.08
C THR A 176 10.58 17.62 -17.50
N VAL A 177 9.72 17.97 -18.44
CA VAL A 177 10.07 18.07 -19.86
C VAL A 177 11.21 19.09 -19.96
N ASP A 178 12.33 18.65 -20.55
CA ASP A 178 13.45 19.51 -20.89
C ASP A 178 12.93 20.78 -21.63
N PRO A 179 13.20 22.01 -21.15
CA PRO A 179 12.68 23.21 -21.78
C PRO A 179 13.38 23.55 -23.11
N ALA A 180 14.04 22.57 -23.72
CA ALA A 180 14.73 22.70 -25.00
C ALA A 180 14.02 21.93 -26.12
N ILE A 181 12.80 22.34 -26.48
CA ILE A 181 12.20 22.21 -27.83
C ILE A 181 11.33 23.43 -28.11
#